data_74f9f969dba0a1c04154e4324cd21d0a
#
_entry.id   74f9f969dba0a1c04154e4324cd21d0a
#
_cell.length_a   1.000
_cell.length_b   1.000
_cell.length_c   1.000
_cell.angle_alpha   90.00
_cell.angle_beta   90.00
_cell.angle_gamma   90.00
#
_symmetry.space_group_name_H-M   'P 1'
#
loop_
_entity.id
_entity.type
_entity.pdbx_description
1 polymer ?
#
loop_
_entity_poly.entity_id
_entity_poly.type
_entity_poly.pdbx_seq_one_letter_code
_entity_poly.pdbx_strand_id
1 'polypeptide(L)'
;MSELIVRYVGLDVHKRVVEACFVDAKGKVVHRERFALNRRTLKLFASEVLQPTDHVALEATTNCWAVADALRPHVARVVVSNPMATKAIALAKVKTDKVDACILAQLLRCDFLPEVWQPDEATRRLRELCRRRAALVGQRTKMRNRIHSVLAMRLIDAPLRVFNEAGLQWLRTLELDPQGRMLVDSDLRQLDFLEKEIEQVDLELARRGYARAEVKILITLPGVGAATAAAMMAAWGDVKRFADGDHAASYLGLVPSTKQSAEQCYHGPITKRGNSHARWMLIEAAQHLDKHPGPLGHFFRRLAKKKNRNVAVVAAARKLAAIGWRMVAQNEPYRYAIPKSTETKLAGLRVKATGQRRQGGAPKGTKCMAKLRGGSRTIKPLGEVCRLEGLPEPQTPPPGERRTIRRAGCGEFVTAIGRQQVVPRTTGSSSLSRRNGHVRN
;
A
#
# COMPACT_ATOMS: atom_id res chain seq x y z
N MET A 1 18.03 48.25 14.89
CA MET A 1 17.39 46.96 14.60
C MET A 1 18.07 46.46 13.34
N SER A 2 18.92 45.42 13.43
CA SER A 2 19.50 44.79 12.24
C SER A 2 18.37 44.22 11.41
N GLU A 3 18.27 44.64 10.13
CA GLU A 3 17.38 44.00 9.17
C GLU A 3 17.63 42.48 9.23
N LEU A 4 16.61 41.72 9.56
CA LEU A 4 16.65 40.25 9.55
C LEU A 4 16.83 39.81 8.09
N ILE A 5 18.07 39.52 7.72
CA ILE A 5 18.42 39.09 6.35
C ILE A 5 17.91 37.67 6.14
N VAL A 6 16.97 37.49 5.20
CA VAL A 6 16.50 36.17 4.78
C VAL A 6 17.61 35.49 3.99
N ARG A 7 18.03 34.28 4.45
CA ARG A 7 18.97 33.42 3.74
C ARG A 7 18.28 32.19 3.24
N TYR A 8 18.71 31.71 2.08
CA TYR A 8 18.25 30.46 1.48
C TYR A 8 19.38 29.45 1.57
N VAL A 9 19.14 28.33 2.21
CA VAL A 9 20.16 27.33 2.55
C VAL A 9 19.86 26.05 1.83
N GLY A 10 20.78 25.60 0.97
CA GLY A 10 20.70 24.28 0.34
C GLY A 10 21.62 23.30 1.06
N LEU A 11 21.07 22.13 1.40
CA LEU A 11 21.81 21.05 2.04
C LEU A 11 21.88 19.84 1.12
N ASP A 12 23.09 19.47 0.72
CA ASP A 12 23.34 18.17 0.13
C ASP A 12 23.69 17.18 1.25
N VAL A 13 22.76 16.26 1.50
CA VAL A 13 22.78 15.40 2.69
C VAL A 13 23.20 13.97 2.30
N HIS A 14 24.44 13.62 2.61
CA HIS A 14 24.98 12.28 2.48
C HIS A 14 24.86 11.46 3.77
N LYS A 15 25.27 10.19 3.73
CA LYS A 15 25.22 9.28 4.89
C LYS A 15 26.03 9.77 6.10
N ARG A 16 27.19 10.43 5.86
CA ARG A 16 28.17 10.79 6.89
C ARG A 16 28.54 12.28 6.91
N VAL A 17 28.14 13.02 5.89
CA VAL A 17 28.53 14.41 5.72
C VAL A 17 27.39 15.19 5.12
N VAL A 18 27.37 16.49 5.42
CA VAL A 18 26.46 17.48 4.83
C VAL A 18 27.32 18.61 4.25
N GLU A 19 27.03 19.00 3.00
CA GLU A 19 27.46 20.25 2.40
C GLU A 19 26.33 21.26 2.48
N ALA A 20 26.60 22.43 3.02
CA ALA A 20 25.65 23.52 3.16
C ALA A 20 26.10 24.72 2.34
N CYS A 21 25.19 25.30 1.59
CA CYS A 21 25.40 26.54 0.84
C CYS A 21 24.33 27.55 1.20
N PHE A 22 24.73 28.74 1.60
CA PHE A 22 23.86 29.85 1.98
C PHE A 22 23.90 30.91 0.90
N VAL A 23 22.76 31.34 0.42
CA VAL A 23 22.63 32.44 -0.52
C VAL A 23 21.73 33.56 0.04
N ASP A 24 22.04 34.80 -0.29
CA ASP A 24 21.21 35.95 0.05
C ASP A 24 20.01 36.08 -0.92
N ALA A 25 19.17 37.08 -0.71
CA ALA A 25 18.02 37.38 -1.57
C ALA A 25 18.43 37.71 -3.03
N LYS A 26 19.67 38.16 -3.27
CA LYS A 26 20.21 38.47 -4.61
C LYS A 26 20.83 37.24 -5.28
N GLY A 27 20.91 36.10 -4.58
CA GLY A 27 21.49 34.84 -5.10
C GLY A 27 23.02 34.77 -4.95
N LYS A 28 23.65 35.70 -4.21
CA LYS A 28 25.08 35.64 -3.92
C LYS A 28 25.33 34.65 -2.79
N VAL A 29 26.33 33.82 -2.93
CA VAL A 29 26.77 32.87 -1.89
C VAL A 29 27.41 33.69 -0.77
N VAL A 30 26.85 33.63 0.44
CA VAL A 30 27.30 34.36 1.63
C VAL A 30 28.05 33.50 2.62
N HIS A 31 27.78 32.19 2.64
CA HIS A 31 28.47 31.23 3.51
C HIS A 31 28.43 29.80 2.91
N ARG A 32 29.43 29.00 3.26
CA ARG A 32 29.47 27.60 2.99
C ARG A 32 30.02 26.86 4.18
N GLU A 33 29.48 25.68 4.45
CA GLU A 33 29.96 24.86 5.54
C GLU A 33 29.87 23.38 5.18
N ARG A 34 30.81 22.60 5.70
CA ARG A 34 30.82 21.17 5.59
C ARG A 34 31.00 20.56 6.97
N PHE A 35 30.09 19.67 7.37
CA PHE A 35 30.16 19.04 8.68
C PHE A 35 29.82 17.56 8.62
N ALA A 36 30.29 16.79 9.61
CA ALA A 36 29.94 15.38 9.74
C ALA A 36 28.48 15.22 10.20
N LEU A 37 27.73 14.34 9.54
CA LEU A 37 26.32 14.11 9.87
C LEU A 37 26.18 13.12 11.02
N ASN A 38 25.89 13.64 12.20
CA ASN A 38 25.41 12.92 13.38
C ASN A 38 24.49 13.81 14.21
N ARG A 39 23.84 13.27 15.25
CA ARG A 39 22.87 14.03 16.05
C ARG A 39 23.46 15.28 16.70
N ARG A 40 24.69 15.19 17.20
CA ARG A 40 25.37 16.30 17.90
C ARG A 40 25.70 17.43 16.94
N THR A 41 26.40 17.13 15.85
CA THR A 41 26.81 18.16 14.88
C THR A 41 25.62 18.78 14.16
N LEU A 42 24.57 18.02 13.84
CA LEU A 42 23.33 18.55 13.26
C LEU A 42 22.63 19.50 14.23
N LYS A 43 22.60 19.19 15.53
CA LYS A 43 22.04 20.09 16.54
C LYS A 43 22.86 21.38 16.69
N LEU A 44 24.20 21.29 16.71
CA LEU A 44 25.07 22.48 16.74
C LEU A 44 24.88 23.35 15.50
N PHE A 45 24.88 22.76 14.31
CA PHE A 45 24.60 23.47 13.08
C PHE A 45 23.24 24.19 13.12
N ALA A 46 22.20 23.52 13.63
CA ALA A 46 20.87 24.11 13.74
C ALA A 46 20.79 25.25 14.75
N SER A 47 21.51 25.17 15.88
CA SER A 47 21.44 26.16 16.94
C SER A 47 22.44 27.34 16.80
N GLU A 48 23.59 27.12 16.16
CA GLU A 48 24.69 28.09 16.13
C GLU A 48 24.87 28.75 14.75
N VAL A 49 24.48 28.07 13.68
CA VAL A 49 24.73 28.51 12.29
C VAL A 49 23.46 29.01 11.60
N LEU A 50 22.34 28.29 11.81
CA LEU A 50 21.05 28.71 11.24
C LEU A 50 20.41 29.85 11.99
N GLN A 51 19.58 30.61 11.30
CA GLN A 51 18.80 31.73 11.83
C GLN A 51 17.29 31.44 11.72
N PRO A 52 16.45 31.95 12.60
CA PRO A 52 15.00 31.78 12.54
C PRO A 52 14.34 32.23 11.24
N THR A 53 15.01 33.12 10.48
CA THR A 53 14.56 33.61 9.16
C THR A 53 15.03 32.80 7.99
N ASP A 54 15.89 31.79 8.20
CA ASP A 54 16.41 30.92 7.11
C ASP A 54 15.34 30.07 6.51
N HIS A 55 15.41 29.89 5.18
CA HIS A 55 14.67 28.89 4.44
C HIS A 55 15.65 27.79 4.04
N VAL A 56 15.37 26.55 4.40
CA VAL A 56 16.28 25.41 4.17
C VAL A 56 15.69 24.43 3.17
N ALA A 57 16.48 23.99 2.21
CA ALA A 57 16.14 22.94 1.25
C ALA A 57 17.09 21.74 1.36
N LEU A 58 16.54 20.53 1.22
CA LEU A 58 17.31 19.30 1.08
C LEU A 58 16.60 18.33 0.14
N GLU A 59 17.34 17.38 -0.46
CA GLU A 59 16.73 16.36 -1.30
C GLU A 59 16.14 15.21 -0.49
N ALA A 60 15.09 14.57 -1.05
CA ALA A 60 14.47 13.37 -0.48
C ALA A 60 15.41 12.17 -0.54
N THR A 61 16.13 11.94 0.53
CA THR A 61 17.04 10.80 0.76
C THR A 61 16.55 9.92 1.92
N THR A 62 17.30 8.89 2.27
CA THR A 62 16.91 7.93 3.32
C THR A 62 16.70 8.60 4.70
N ASN A 63 17.51 9.61 5.03
CA ASN A 63 17.53 10.30 6.33
C ASN A 63 16.92 11.72 6.30
N CYS A 64 16.38 12.15 5.16
CA CYS A 64 15.88 13.51 4.97
C CYS A 64 14.87 13.97 6.03
N TRP A 65 13.95 13.07 6.44
CA TRP A 65 12.95 13.41 7.45
C TRP A 65 13.54 13.66 8.83
N ALA A 66 14.55 12.86 9.23
CA ALA A 66 15.23 13.07 10.51
C ALA A 66 16.01 14.39 10.52
N VAL A 67 16.63 14.75 9.39
CA VAL A 67 17.32 16.03 9.22
C VAL A 67 16.29 17.17 9.22
N ALA A 68 15.24 17.09 8.40
CA ALA A 68 14.20 18.12 8.34
C ALA A 68 13.54 18.38 9.70
N ASP A 69 13.23 17.32 10.47
CA ASP A 69 12.63 17.47 11.79
C ASP A 69 13.56 18.13 12.81
N ALA A 70 14.87 17.85 12.73
CA ALA A 70 15.87 18.47 13.59
C ALA A 70 16.07 19.96 13.29
N LEU A 71 15.91 20.38 12.02
CA LEU A 71 16.11 21.76 11.59
C LEU A 71 14.86 22.64 11.77
N ARG A 72 13.67 22.07 11.64
CA ARG A 72 12.39 22.81 11.64
C ARG A 72 12.17 23.75 12.83
N PRO A 73 12.57 23.44 14.08
CA PRO A 73 12.41 24.36 15.20
C PRO A 73 13.30 25.61 15.13
N HIS A 74 14.32 25.61 14.26
CA HIS A 74 15.36 26.64 14.22
C HIS A 74 15.27 27.59 13.02
N VAL A 75 14.34 27.34 12.07
CA VAL A 75 14.26 28.05 10.81
C VAL A 75 12.81 28.36 10.41
N ALA A 76 12.63 29.34 9.51
CA ALA A 76 11.31 29.73 9.03
C ALA A 76 10.63 28.64 8.19
N ARG A 77 11.37 27.93 7.34
CA ARG A 77 10.82 26.90 6.44
C ARG A 77 11.85 25.81 6.15
N VAL A 78 11.41 24.55 6.13
CA VAL A 78 12.19 23.43 5.63
C VAL A 78 11.45 22.77 4.46
N VAL A 79 12.09 22.73 3.30
CA VAL A 79 11.57 22.14 2.07
C VAL A 79 12.37 20.88 1.73
N VAL A 80 11.67 19.79 1.44
CA VAL A 80 12.28 18.56 0.92
C VAL A 80 11.94 18.45 -0.56
N SER A 81 12.94 18.40 -1.43
CA SER A 81 12.76 18.36 -2.88
C SER A 81 12.69 16.94 -3.42
N ASN A 82 12.07 16.81 -4.61
CA ASN A 82 12.06 15.58 -5.38
C ASN A 82 13.34 15.48 -6.25
N PRO A 83 14.28 14.56 -5.96
CA PRO A 83 15.55 14.49 -6.69
C PRO A 83 15.40 14.32 -8.20
N MET A 84 14.39 13.55 -8.63
CA MET A 84 14.13 13.32 -10.06
C MET A 84 13.63 14.56 -10.79
N ALA A 85 12.79 15.35 -10.14
CA ALA A 85 12.28 16.58 -10.70
C ALA A 85 13.31 17.71 -10.62
N THR A 86 14.05 17.81 -9.51
CA THR A 86 15.17 18.76 -9.35
C THR A 86 16.22 18.54 -10.42
N LYS A 87 16.60 17.29 -10.65
CA LYS A 87 17.58 16.96 -11.72
C LYS A 87 17.09 17.34 -13.12
N ALA A 88 15.78 17.31 -13.38
CA ALA A 88 15.23 17.69 -14.68
C ALA A 88 15.26 19.21 -14.90
N ILE A 89 15.29 20.01 -13.82
CA ILE A 89 15.31 21.48 -13.87
C ILE A 89 16.76 22.01 -13.93
N ALA A 90 17.66 21.42 -13.15
CA ALA A 90 19.03 21.89 -12.97
C ALA A 90 20.04 20.82 -13.35
N LEU A 91 20.49 20.83 -14.60
CA LEU A 91 21.59 20.01 -15.11
C LEU A 91 22.90 20.80 -15.02
N ALA A 92 23.71 20.48 -14.01
CA ALA A 92 25.06 21.02 -13.92
C ALA A 92 26.03 20.24 -14.81
N LYS A 93 26.90 20.95 -15.57
CA LYS A 93 27.99 20.30 -16.35
C LYS A 93 29.05 19.63 -15.45
N VAL A 94 29.29 20.23 -14.27
CA VAL A 94 30.18 19.71 -13.23
C VAL A 94 29.36 19.39 -12.01
N LYS A 95 29.38 18.13 -11.61
CA LYS A 95 28.65 17.66 -10.45
C LYS A 95 29.57 17.48 -9.25
N THR A 96 29.36 18.27 -8.21
CA THR A 96 29.99 18.14 -6.90
C THR A 96 28.97 18.46 -5.81
N ASP A 97 29.14 17.92 -4.62
CA ASP A 97 28.27 18.15 -3.46
C ASP A 97 28.09 19.67 -3.19
N LYS A 98 29.15 20.48 -3.38
CA LYS A 98 29.11 21.95 -3.25
C LYS A 98 28.21 22.62 -4.29
N VAL A 99 28.20 22.12 -5.51
CA VAL A 99 27.36 22.63 -6.61
C VAL A 99 25.91 22.21 -6.37
N ASP A 100 25.67 20.96 -5.96
CA ASP A 100 24.33 20.43 -5.70
C ASP A 100 23.66 21.19 -4.53
N ALA A 101 24.38 21.46 -3.43
CA ALA A 101 23.90 22.31 -2.34
C ALA A 101 23.56 23.74 -2.79
N CYS A 102 24.41 24.35 -3.63
CA CYS A 102 24.17 25.71 -4.15
C CYS A 102 22.96 25.75 -5.09
N ILE A 103 22.76 24.75 -5.94
CA ILE A 103 21.60 24.60 -6.82
C ILE A 103 20.31 24.54 -5.98
N LEU A 104 20.29 23.74 -4.91
CA LEU A 104 19.14 23.66 -4.02
C LEU A 104 18.81 25.00 -3.38
N ALA A 105 19.81 25.75 -2.92
CA ALA A 105 19.62 27.09 -2.35
C ALA A 105 19.05 28.09 -3.38
N GLN A 106 19.57 28.09 -4.62
CA GLN A 106 19.10 28.96 -5.69
C GLN A 106 17.67 28.63 -6.13
N LEU A 107 17.35 27.34 -6.30
CA LEU A 107 16.00 26.91 -6.66
C LEU A 107 14.98 27.24 -5.55
N LEU A 108 15.37 27.10 -4.28
CA LEU A 108 14.55 27.51 -3.14
C LEU A 108 14.29 29.01 -3.15
N ARG A 109 15.34 29.84 -3.40
CA ARG A 109 15.24 31.29 -3.49
C ARG A 109 14.29 31.74 -4.60
N CYS A 110 14.31 31.05 -5.74
CA CYS A 110 13.44 31.37 -6.89
C CYS A 110 12.02 30.75 -6.74
N ASP A 111 11.71 30.10 -5.63
CA ASP A 111 10.47 29.33 -5.42
C ASP A 111 10.17 28.33 -6.54
N PHE A 112 11.23 27.74 -7.10
CA PHE A 112 11.16 26.81 -8.23
C PHE A 112 11.60 25.39 -7.85
N LEU A 113 11.63 25.10 -6.55
CA LEU A 113 12.01 23.81 -6.03
C LEU A 113 10.81 22.84 -6.03
N PRO A 114 10.88 21.67 -6.70
CA PRO A 114 9.78 20.71 -6.72
C PRO A 114 9.64 20.04 -5.35
N GLU A 115 8.76 20.56 -4.51
CA GLU A 115 8.57 20.12 -3.14
C GLU A 115 7.89 18.75 -3.06
N VAL A 116 8.41 17.89 -2.17
CA VAL A 116 7.79 16.62 -1.80
C VAL A 116 6.92 16.84 -0.56
N TRP A 117 5.69 16.31 -0.62
CA TRP A 117 4.82 16.30 0.55
C TRP A 117 5.50 15.59 1.74
N GLN A 118 5.54 16.27 2.88
CA GLN A 118 6.17 15.80 4.11
C GLN A 118 5.13 15.00 4.95
N PRO A 119 5.32 13.69 5.11
CA PRO A 119 4.42 12.88 5.91
C PRO A 119 4.60 13.16 7.41
N ASP A 120 3.50 13.16 8.14
CA ASP A 120 3.53 13.18 9.60
C ASP A 120 4.20 11.93 10.18
N GLU A 121 4.54 11.96 11.46
CA GLU A 121 5.22 10.86 12.14
C GLU A 121 4.40 9.56 12.10
N ALA A 122 3.09 9.64 12.29
CA ALA A 122 2.21 8.47 12.27
C ALA A 122 2.21 7.80 10.89
N THR A 123 2.19 8.58 9.81
CA THR A 123 2.30 8.07 8.44
C THR A 123 3.69 7.48 8.16
N ARG A 124 4.76 8.11 8.67
CA ARG A 124 6.13 7.58 8.53
C ARG A 124 6.28 6.23 9.21
N ARG A 125 5.82 6.10 10.46
CA ARG A 125 5.82 4.83 11.21
C ARG A 125 5.00 3.75 10.49
N LEU A 126 3.85 4.10 9.91
CA LEU A 126 3.05 3.16 9.11
C LEU A 126 3.80 2.71 7.85
N ARG A 127 4.51 3.63 7.17
CA ARG A 127 5.37 3.31 6.02
C ARG A 127 6.48 2.33 6.38
N GLU A 128 7.14 2.50 7.51
CA GLU A 128 8.19 1.60 7.99
C GLU A 128 7.66 0.19 8.21
N LEU A 129 6.52 0.03 8.89
CA LEU A 129 5.88 -1.28 9.08
C LEU A 129 5.48 -1.94 7.77
N CYS A 130 4.87 -1.19 6.84
CA CYS A 130 4.50 -1.70 5.53
C CYS A 130 5.73 -2.15 4.72
N ARG A 131 6.83 -1.39 4.76
CA ARG A 131 8.10 -1.76 4.11
C ARG A 131 8.72 -2.99 4.74
N ARG A 132 8.76 -3.08 6.09
CA ARG A 132 9.27 -4.25 6.81
C ARG A 132 8.49 -5.50 6.43
N ARG A 133 7.14 -5.41 6.45
CA ARG A 133 6.28 -6.50 6.00
C ARG A 133 6.57 -6.94 4.57
N ALA A 134 6.68 -6.00 3.64
CA ALA A 134 6.97 -6.28 2.24
C ALA A 134 8.31 -7.00 2.06
N ALA A 135 9.35 -6.57 2.80
CA ALA A 135 10.65 -7.20 2.78
C ALA A 135 10.60 -8.66 3.29
N LEU A 136 9.92 -8.89 4.41
CA LEU A 136 9.75 -10.25 4.98
C LEU A 136 8.97 -11.17 4.05
N VAL A 137 7.87 -10.69 3.45
CA VAL A 137 7.08 -11.44 2.45
C VAL A 137 7.92 -11.76 1.21
N GLY A 138 8.77 -10.82 0.77
CA GLY A 138 9.71 -11.05 -0.33
C GLY A 138 10.74 -12.14 -0.01
N GLN A 139 11.30 -12.12 1.19
CA GLN A 139 12.22 -13.16 1.68
C GLN A 139 11.53 -14.53 1.75
N ARG A 140 10.31 -14.59 2.32
CA ARG A 140 9.49 -15.80 2.34
C ARG A 140 9.27 -16.38 0.95
N THR A 141 8.95 -15.54 -0.02
CA THR A 141 8.77 -15.98 -1.41
C THR A 141 10.05 -16.54 -2.00
N LYS A 142 11.20 -15.94 -1.71
CA LYS A 142 12.50 -16.47 -2.15
C LYS A 142 12.77 -17.86 -1.57
N MET A 143 12.47 -18.09 -0.28
CA MET A 143 12.65 -19.42 0.34
C MET A 143 11.75 -20.47 -0.33
N ARG A 144 10.47 -20.14 -0.55
CA ARG A 144 9.54 -21.02 -1.25
C ARG A 144 10.01 -21.37 -2.67
N ASN A 145 10.50 -20.40 -3.41
CA ASN A 145 11.04 -20.62 -4.75
C ASN A 145 12.31 -21.48 -4.72
N ARG A 146 13.17 -21.36 -3.70
CA ARG A 146 14.35 -22.24 -3.55
C ARG A 146 13.93 -23.69 -3.31
N ILE A 147 12.94 -23.91 -2.42
CA ILE A 147 12.41 -25.27 -2.21
C ILE A 147 11.87 -25.84 -3.52
N HIS A 148 11.05 -25.08 -4.28
CA HIS A 148 10.59 -25.53 -5.58
C HIS A 148 11.75 -25.84 -6.54
N SER A 149 12.82 -25.06 -6.54
CA SER A 149 14.01 -25.30 -7.36
C SER A 149 14.73 -26.61 -6.95
N VAL A 150 14.87 -26.88 -5.65
CA VAL A 150 15.47 -28.14 -5.15
C VAL A 150 14.68 -29.36 -5.59
N LEU A 151 13.35 -29.28 -5.54
CA LEU A 151 12.44 -30.35 -5.99
C LEU A 151 12.53 -30.54 -7.52
N ALA A 152 12.48 -29.43 -8.26
CA ALA A 152 12.55 -29.49 -9.74
C ALA A 152 13.86 -30.08 -10.25
N MET A 153 15.01 -29.74 -9.63
CA MET A 153 16.31 -30.31 -9.98
C MET A 153 16.40 -31.82 -9.73
N ARG A 154 15.47 -32.37 -8.94
CA ARG A 154 15.38 -33.82 -8.64
C ARG A 154 14.20 -34.48 -9.34
N LEU A 155 13.53 -33.78 -10.26
CA LEU A 155 12.37 -34.23 -10.99
C LEU A 155 11.24 -34.75 -10.06
N ILE A 156 11.10 -34.13 -8.90
CA ILE A 156 10.07 -34.48 -7.92
C ILE A 156 8.84 -33.62 -8.18
N ASP A 157 7.71 -34.29 -8.47
CA ASP A 157 6.41 -33.67 -8.64
C ASP A 157 5.87 -33.21 -7.29
N ALA A 158 5.79 -31.90 -7.11
CA ALA A 158 5.29 -31.28 -5.90
C ALA A 158 3.75 -31.20 -5.91
N PRO A 159 3.08 -31.45 -4.78
CA PRO A 159 1.64 -31.24 -4.69
C PRO A 159 1.26 -29.79 -4.96
N LEU A 160 0.05 -29.54 -5.50
CA LEU A 160 -0.41 -28.22 -5.93
C LEU A 160 -0.31 -27.14 -4.82
N ARG A 161 -0.32 -27.54 -3.55
CA ARG A 161 -0.27 -26.64 -2.38
C ARG A 161 0.82 -27.08 -1.40
N VAL A 162 2.07 -26.98 -1.83
CA VAL A 162 3.25 -27.40 -1.05
C VAL A 162 3.37 -26.71 0.32
N PHE A 163 2.94 -25.46 0.43
CA PHE A 163 3.13 -24.65 1.65
C PHE A 163 1.85 -24.50 2.49
N ASN A 164 0.89 -25.42 2.35
CA ASN A 164 -0.15 -25.61 3.36
C ASN A 164 0.29 -26.65 4.40
N GLU A 165 -0.48 -26.87 5.45
CA GLU A 165 -0.15 -27.80 6.53
C GLU A 165 0.21 -29.21 6.03
N ALA A 166 -0.63 -29.78 5.14
CA ALA A 166 -0.37 -31.09 4.54
C ALA A 166 0.87 -31.11 3.64
N GLY A 167 1.09 -30.07 2.84
CA GLY A 167 2.26 -29.95 1.98
C GLY A 167 3.56 -29.74 2.75
N LEU A 168 3.53 -29.00 3.86
CA LEU A 168 4.69 -28.88 4.75
C LEU A 168 5.01 -30.20 5.45
N GLN A 169 3.99 -30.96 5.86
CA GLN A 169 4.20 -32.32 6.40
C GLN A 169 4.82 -33.24 5.34
N TRP A 170 4.30 -33.21 4.12
CA TRP A 170 4.87 -33.96 2.99
C TRP A 170 6.34 -33.57 2.74
N LEU A 171 6.69 -32.29 2.72
CA LEU A 171 8.07 -31.84 2.56
C LEU A 171 9.00 -32.38 3.65
N ARG A 172 8.52 -32.49 4.91
CA ARG A 172 9.32 -33.00 6.02
C ARG A 172 9.56 -34.52 5.93
N THR A 173 8.64 -35.27 5.34
CA THR A 173 8.73 -36.73 5.22
C THR A 173 9.23 -37.17 3.85
N LEU A 174 9.42 -36.26 2.89
CA LEU A 174 9.87 -36.57 1.54
C LEU A 174 11.29 -37.16 1.58
N GLU A 175 11.50 -38.29 0.93
CA GLU A 175 12.83 -38.90 0.73
C GLU A 175 13.63 -38.06 -0.25
N LEU A 176 14.78 -37.56 0.22
CA LEU A 176 15.73 -36.79 -0.54
C LEU A 176 17.15 -37.29 -0.27
N ASP A 177 18.05 -37.08 -1.23
CA ASP A 177 19.48 -37.26 -1.00
C ASP A 177 19.96 -36.34 0.17
N PRO A 178 21.06 -36.68 0.85
CA PRO A 178 21.51 -35.91 2.04
C PRO A 178 21.65 -34.41 1.78
N GLN A 179 22.14 -34.02 0.60
CA GLN A 179 22.30 -32.61 0.24
C GLN A 179 20.93 -31.92 0.02
N GLY A 180 20.01 -32.59 -0.69
CA GLY A 180 18.67 -32.07 -0.91
C GLY A 180 17.89 -31.92 0.39
N ARG A 181 18.01 -32.88 1.31
CA ARG A 181 17.41 -32.81 2.66
C ARG A 181 17.95 -31.63 3.45
N MET A 182 19.29 -31.46 3.47
CA MET A 182 19.93 -30.34 4.15
C MET A 182 19.42 -28.98 3.62
N LEU A 183 19.31 -28.81 2.30
CA LEU A 183 18.84 -27.57 1.65
C LEU A 183 17.37 -27.27 2.01
N VAL A 184 16.48 -28.26 1.85
CA VAL A 184 15.05 -28.12 2.15
C VAL A 184 14.83 -27.81 3.63
N ASP A 185 15.50 -28.51 4.54
CA ASP A 185 15.35 -28.30 5.98
C ASP A 185 15.87 -26.92 6.38
N SER A 186 16.96 -26.44 5.77
CA SER A 186 17.46 -25.08 6.00
C SER A 186 16.42 -24.03 5.59
N ASP A 187 15.80 -24.18 4.41
CA ASP A 187 14.78 -23.25 3.94
C ASP A 187 13.48 -23.35 4.72
N LEU A 188 13.08 -24.53 5.19
CA LEU A 188 11.92 -24.70 6.10
C LEU A 188 12.12 -23.97 7.43
N ARG A 189 13.31 -24.08 8.05
CA ARG A 189 13.62 -23.31 9.29
C ARG A 189 13.54 -21.80 9.05
N GLN A 190 14.05 -21.30 7.92
CA GLN A 190 13.93 -19.89 7.54
C GLN A 190 12.47 -19.49 7.32
N LEU A 191 11.65 -20.34 6.68
CA LEU A 191 10.22 -20.10 6.50
C LEU A 191 9.49 -19.97 7.83
N ASP A 192 9.73 -20.88 8.77
CA ASP A 192 9.11 -20.86 10.11
C ASP A 192 9.47 -19.57 10.87
N PHE A 193 10.72 -19.12 10.76
CA PHE A 193 11.15 -17.84 11.32
C PHE A 193 10.44 -16.66 10.65
N LEU A 194 10.44 -16.60 9.32
CA LEU A 194 9.83 -15.49 8.56
C LEU A 194 8.31 -15.41 8.78
N GLU A 195 7.60 -16.53 8.91
CA GLU A 195 6.17 -16.53 9.20
C GLU A 195 5.87 -15.91 10.59
N LYS A 196 6.69 -16.20 11.60
CA LYS A 196 6.58 -15.57 12.93
C LYS A 196 6.83 -14.07 12.87
N GLU A 197 7.88 -13.64 12.17
CA GLU A 197 8.20 -12.22 11.99
C GLU A 197 7.09 -11.47 11.23
N ILE A 198 6.54 -12.07 10.18
CA ILE A 198 5.40 -11.51 9.43
C ILE A 198 4.19 -11.39 10.35
N GLU A 199 3.92 -12.39 11.19
CA GLU A 199 2.80 -12.36 12.13
C GLU A 199 2.94 -11.21 13.15
N GLN A 200 4.14 -10.95 13.69
CA GLN A 200 4.39 -9.83 14.59
C GLN A 200 4.14 -8.47 13.92
N VAL A 201 4.65 -8.28 12.71
CA VAL A 201 4.41 -7.04 11.95
C VAL A 201 2.93 -6.89 11.61
N ASP A 202 2.26 -7.96 11.22
CA ASP A 202 0.83 -7.97 10.92
C ASP A 202 -0.03 -7.66 12.16
N LEU A 203 0.40 -8.08 13.35
CA LEU A 203 -0.25 -7.76 14.62
C LEU A 203 -0.17 -6.25 14.89
N GLU A 204 1.01 -5.67 14.73
CA GLU A 204 1.21 -4.23 14.93
C GLU A 204 0.46 -3.39 13.88
N LEU A 205 0.46 -3.82 12.61
CA LEU A 205 -0.36 -3.21 11.56
C LEU A 205 -1.86 -3.30 11.88
N ALA A 206 -2.32 -4.42 12.43
CA ALA A 206 -3.71 -4.58 12.82
C ALA A 206 -4.10 -3.65 13.98
N ARG A 207 -3.25 -3.52 15.01
CA ARG A 207 -3.47 -2.59 16.13
C ARG A 207 -3.62 -1.15 15.64
N ARG A 208 -2.66 -0.67 14.85
CA ARG A 208 -2.68 0.69 14.27
C ARG A 208 -3.84 0.89 13.28
N GLY A 209 -4.11 -0.12 12.46
CA GLY A 209 -5.20 -0.07 11.48
C GLY A 209 -6.58 -0.09 12.12
N TYR A 210 -6.77 -0.84 13.21
CA TYR A 210 -8.06 -0.91 13.91
C TYR A 210 -8.46 0.42 14.56
N ALA A 211 -7.48 1.19 15.02
CA ALA A 211 -7.68 2.52 15.58
C ALA A 211 -8.06 3.59 14.53
N ARG A 212 -7.93 3.29 13.23
CA ARG A 212 -8.16 4.25 12.14
C ARG A 212 -9.43 3.90 11.37
N ALA A 213 -10.39 4.81 11.34
CA ALA A 213 -11.64 4.64 10.56
C ALA A 213 -11.36 4.44 9.07
N GLU A 214 -10.38 5.16 8.52
CA GLU A 214 -9.98 5.11 7.11
C GLU A 214 -9.54 3.70 6.69
N VAL A 215 -8.78 3.00 7.54
CA VAL A 215 -8.34 1.62 7.28
C VAL A 215 -9.55 0.67 7.27
N LYS A 216 -10.46 0.80 8.23
CA LYS A 216 -11.69 0.00 8.27
C LYS A 216 -12.57 0.26 7.03
N ILE A 217 -12.71 1.52 6.62
CA ILE A 217 -13.42 1.92 5.40
C ILE A 217 -12.82 1.22 4.18
N LEU A 218 -11.51 1.31 3.99
CA LEU A 218 -10.81 0.68 2.85
C LEU A 218 -10.94 -0.84 2.83
N ILE A 219 -11.01 -1.49 3.99
CA ILE A 219 -11.21 -2.95 4.09
C ILE A 219 -12.57 -3.39 3.50
N THR A 220 -13.55 -2.50 3.42
CA THR A 220 -14.85 -2.82 2.79
C THR A 220 -14.73 -3.00 1.27
N LEU A 221 -13.67 -2.48 0.61
CA LEU A 221 -13.40 -2.72 -0.80
C LEU A 221 -13.16 -4.22 -1.08
N PRO A 222 -13.66 -4.73 -2.21
CA PRO A 222 -13.37 -6.09 -2.63
C PRO A 222 -11.88 -6.29 -2.92
N GLY A 223 -11.33 -7.42 -2.49
CA GLY A 223 -9.90 -7.73 -2.61
C GLY A 223 -8.98 -7.00 -1.63
N VAL A 224 -9.43 -5.92 -0.98
CA VAL A 224 -8.64 -5.15 -0.03
C VAL A 224 -8.75 -5.76 1.38
N GLY A 225 -7.61 -6.17 1.94
CA GLY A 225 -7.46 -6.60 3.32
C GLY A 225 -6.74 -5.55 4.17
N ALA A 226 -6.49 -5.86 5.45
CA ALA A 226 -5.86 -4.94 6.40
C ALA A 226 -4.49 -4.43 5.92
N ALA A 227 -3.63 -5.32 5.41
CA ALA A 227 -2.31 -4.95 4.91
C ALA A 227 -2.39 -4.03 3.67
N THR A 228 -3.33 -4.30 2.75
CA THR A 228 -3.54 -3.46 1.57
C THR A 228 -4.07 -2.09 1.96
N ALA A 229 -5.06 -2.03 2.85
CA ALA A 229 -5.61 -0.78 3.37
C ALA A 229 -4.53 0.06 4.10
N ALA A 230 -3.71 -0.59 4.93
CA ALA A 230 -2.58 0.06 5.58
C ALA A 230 -1.55 0.60 4.57
N ALA A 231 -1.23 -0.16 3.51
CA ALA A 231 -0.32 0.27 2.46
C ALA A 231 -0.87 1.47 1.66
N MET A 232 -2.18 1.51 1.39
CA MET A 232 -2.83 2.66 0.75
C MET A 232 -2.71 3.91 1.63
N MET A 233 -3.06 3.82 2.92
CA MET A 233 -2.95 4.94 3.86
C MET A 233 -1.50 5.38 4.08
N ALA A 234 -0.56 4.43 4.19
CA ALA A 234 0.86 4.73 4.27
C ALA A 234 1.39 5.49 3.04
N ALA A 235 0.88 5.17 1.84
CA ALA A 235 1.25 5.87 0.63
C ALA A 235 0.62 7.26 0.56
N TRP A 236 -0.69 7.37 0.75
CA TRP A 236 -1.42 8.63 0.62
C TRP A 236 -1.16 9.60 1.77
N GLY A 237 -1.11 9.12 3.02
CA GLY A 237 -1.11 9.96 4.21
C GLY A 237 -2.40 10.77 4.32
N ASP A 238 -2.31 12.09 4.27
CA ASP A 238 -3.48 12.95 4.21
C ASP A 238 -4.11 12.90 2.81
N VAL A 239 -5.34 12.38 2.74
CA VAL A 239 -6.09 12.25 1.48
C VAL A 239 -6.61 13.59 0.96
N LYS A 240 -6.76 14.61 1.83
CA LYS A 240 -7.26 15.95 1.47
C LYS A 240 -6.31 16.72 0.56
N ARG A 241 -5.03 16.34 0.52
CA ARG A 241 -4.04 16.95 -0.37
C ARG A 241 -4.22 16.60 -1.86
N PHE A 242 -5.07 15.65 -2.18
CA PHE A 242 -5.41 15.31 -3.56
C PHE A 242 -6.72 15.95 -3.95
N ALA A 243 -6.75 16.59 -5.11
CA ALA A 243 -7.95 17.23 -5.64
C ALA A 243 -9.08 16.23 -5.91
N ASP A 244 -8.71 15.04 -6.40
CA ASP A 244 -9.65 13.96 -6.74
C ASP A 244 -9.00 12.57 -6.70
N GLY A 245 -9.78 11.55 -7.01
CA GLY A 245 -9.32 10.16 -7.03
C GLY A 245 -8.34 9.84 -8.15
N ASP A 246 -8.35 10.57 -9.25
CA ASP A 246 -7.40 10.38 -10.34
C ASP A 246 -6.01 10.91 -9.95
N HIS A 247 -5.93 12.02 -9.22
CA HIS A 247 -4.67 12.49 -8.61
C HIS A 247 -4.14 11.49 -7.59
N ALA A 248 -5.00 10.92 -6.74
CA ALA A 248 -4.60 9.87 -5.80
C ALA A 248 -4.10 8.59 -6.49
N ALA A 249 -4.71 8.19 -7.61
CA ALA A 249 -4.26 7.06 -8.43
C ALA A 249 -2.96 7.38 -9.20
N SER A 250 -2.80 8.63 -9.67
CA SER A 250 -1.59 9.12 -10.32
C SER A 250 -0.39 9.08 -9.36
N TYR A 251 -0.59 9.48 -8.12
CA TYR A 251 0.45 9.41 -7.07
C TYR A 251 0.95 7.99 -6.81
N LEU A 252 0.15 6.97 -7.11
CA LEU A 252 0.54 5.55 -7.07
C LEU A 252 1.12 5.04 -8.39
N GLY A 253 1.17 5.89 -9.43
CA GLY A 253 1.67 5.53 -10.75
C GLY A 253 0.78 4.56 -11.51
N LEU A 254 -0.55 4.59 -11.25
CA LEU A 254 -1.57 3.75 -11.89
C LEU A 254 -2.24 4.43 -13.09
N VAL A 255 -1.80 5.63 -13.46
CA VAL A 255 -2.29 6.33 -14.65
C VAL A 255 -1.39 6.07 -15.85
N PRO A 256 -1.92 6.06 -17.08
CA PRO A 256 -1.10 5.92 -18.28
C PRO A 256 -0.17 7.12 -18.43
N SER A 257 1.01 6.88 -18.98
CA SER A 257 1.86 7.96 -19.46
C SER A 257 1.22 8.59 -20.69
N THR A 258 1.19 9.91 -20.74
CA THR A 258 0.65 10.66 -21.88
C THR A 258 1.77 11.46 -22.49
N LYS A 259 1.92 11.37 -23.82
CA LYS A 259 2.78 12.21 -24.62
C LYS A 259 1.88 12.94 -25.61
N GLN A 260 1.86 14.26 -25.52
CA GLN A 260 1.12 15.10 -26.45
C GLN A 260 2.09 16.02 -27.18
N SER A 261 1.97 16.05 -28.49
CA SER A 261 2.67 16.99 -29.35
C SER A 261 1.66 17.52 -30.37
N ALA A 262 1.38 18.81 -30.30
CA ALA A 262 0.33 19.47 -31.06
C ALA A 262 -1.02 18.74 -30.88
N GLU A 263 -1.64 18.29 -31.95
CA GLU A 263 -2.95 17.59 -31.95
C GLU A 263 -2.83 16.08 -31.66
N GLN A 264 -1.63 15.52 -31.66
CA GLN A 264 -1.41 14.09 -31.42
C GLN A 264 -1.22 13.78 -29.95
N CYS A 265 -2.08 12.90 -29.40
CA CYS A 265 -2.01 12.44 -28.02
C CYS A 265 -1.84 10.91 -27.97
N TYR A 266 -0.72 10.47 -27.42
CA TYR A 266 -0.39 9.05 -27.25
C TYR A 266 -0.46 8.65 -25.77
N HIS A 267 -1.22 7.60 -25.48
CA HIS A 267 -1.27 6.98 -24.16
C HIS A 267 -0.43 5.71 -24.12
N GLY A 268 0.62 5.73 -23.32
CA GLY A 268 1.52 4.61 -23.10
C GLY A 268 1.11 3.73 -21.91
N PRO A 269 2.03 2.85 -21.46
CA PRO A 269 1.82 2.08 -20.25
C PRO A 269 1.70 2.98 -19.02
N ILE A 270 1.28 2.42 -17.87
CA ILE A 270 1.22 3.18 -16.61
C ILE A 270 2.58 3.75 -16.24
N THR A 271 2.58 4.93 -15.64
CA THR A 271 3.82 5.69 -15.32
C THR A 271 4.75 4.95 -14.38
N LYS A 272 4.23 4.07 -13.52
CA LYS A 272 4.95 3.37 -12.45
C LYS A 272 5.71 4.29 -11.47
N ARG A 273 5.47 5.60 -11.52
CA ARG A 273 6.03 6.59 -10.59
C ARG A 273 5.34 6.48 -9.23
N GLY A 274 6.03 6.86 -8.14
CA GLY A 274 5.48 6.83 -6.79
C GLY A 274 5.57 5.47 -6.10
N ASN A 275 4.68 5.19 -5.13
CA ASN A 275 4.80 4.07 -4.22
C ASN A 275 4.53 2.71 -4.91
N SER A 276 5.60 1.98 -5.22
CA SER A 276 5.54 0.68 -5.89
C SER A 276 4.85 -0.39 -5.05
N HIS A 277 5.01 -0.36 -3.72
CA HIS A 277 4.41 -1.36 -2.83
C HIS A 277 2.88 -1.21 -2.79
N ALA A 278 2.35 0.00 -2.58
CA ALA A 278 0.91 0.24 -2.58
C ALA A 278 0.28 -0.09 -3.95
N ARG A 279 0.97 0.26 -5.05
CA ARG A 279 0.55 -0.11 -6.41
C ARG A 279 0.46 -1.63 -6.56
N TRP A 280 1.49 -2.37 -6.16
CA TRP A 280 1.49 -3.84 -6.21
C TRP A 280 0.34 -4.43 -5.39
N MET A 281 0.12 -3.98 -4.15
CA MET A 281 -0.97 -4.44 -3.30
C MET A 281 -2.35 -4.21 -3.92
N LEU A 282 -2.54 -3.09 -4.64
CA LEU A 282 -3.80 -2.81 -5.36
C LEU A 282 -3.96 -3.69 -6.60
N ILE A 283 -2.88 -4.00 -7.30
CA ILE A 283 -2.89 -4.94 -8.44
C ILE A 283 -3.28 -6.34 -7.94
N GLU A 284 -2.71 -6.81 -6.83
CA GLU A 284 -3.10 -8.09 -6.21
C GLU A 284 -4.58 -8.08 -5.77
N ALA A 285 -5.05 -7.00 -5.15
CA ALA A 285 -6.45 -6.87 -4.78
C ALA A 285 -7.38 -6.92 -6.01
N ALA A 286 -6.98 -6.29 -7.11
CA ALA A 286 -7.75 -6.26 -8.35
C ALA A 286 -7.87 -7.62 -9.03
N GLN A 287 -6.94 -8.55 -8.84
CA GLN A 287 -7.01 -9.91 -9.39
C GLN A 287 -8.22 -10.71 -8.91
N HIS A 288 -8.78 -10.35 -7.75
CA HIS A 288 -9.95 -11.02 -7.19
C HIS A 288 -11.29 -10.44 -7.66
N LEU A 289 -11.27 -9.39 -8.48
CA LEU A 289 -12.49 -8.70 -8.93
C LEU A 289 -13.28 -9.47 -9.98
N ASP A 290 -12.67 -10.39 -10.69
CA ASP A 290 -13.35 -11.22 -11.71
C ASP A 290 -14.55 -11.98 -11.13
N LYS A 291 -14.44 -12.45 -9.89
CA LYS A 291 -15.49 -13.20 -9.16
C LYS A 291 -16.46 -12.29 -8.39
N HIS A 292 -16.24 -10.99 -8.36
CA HIS A 292 -17.12 -10.09 -7.61
C HIS A 292 -18.42 -9.82 -8.39
N PRO A 293 -19.62 -10.05 -7.80
CA PRO A 293 -20.91 -9.91 -8.50
C PRO A 293 -21.32 -8.47 -8.77
N GLY A 294 -20.75 -7.51 -8.03
CA GLY A 294 -21.11 -6.10 -8.12
C GLY A 294 -20.43 -5.33 -9.25
N PRO A 295 -20.61 -3.99 -9.25
CA PRO A 295 -20.16 -3.10 -10.36
C PRO A 295 -18.68 -3.18 -10.71
N LEU A 296 -17.79 -3.35 -9.72
CA LEU A 296 -16.34 -3.49 -9.97
C LEU A 296 -16.02 -4.79 -10.71
N GLY A 297 -16.68 -5.91 -10.36
CA GLY A 297 -16.51 -7.16 -11.08
C GLY A 297 -17.06 -7.09 -12.51
N HIS A 298 -18.21 -6.44 -12.69
CA HIS A 298 -18.73 -6.21 -14.05
C HIS A 298 -17.74 -5.38 -14.88
N PHE A 299 -17.22 -4.28 -14.33
CA PHE A 299 -16.20 -3.46 -14.99
C PHE A 299 -14.98 -4.30 -15.40
N PHE A 300 -14.46 -5.11 -14.47
CA PHE A 300 -13.32 -5.99 -14.71
C PHE A 300 -13.58 -6.97 -15.87
N ARG A 301 -14.67 -7.74 -15.79
CA ARG A 301 -15.03 -8.76 -16.81
C ARG A 301 -15.25 -8.14 -18.19
N ARG A 302 -15.95 -7.00 -18.25
CA ARG A 302 -16.15 -6.26 -19.50
C ARG A 302 -14.83 -5.85 -20.15
N LEU A 303 -13.88 -5.35 -19.33
CA LEU A 303 -12.60 -4.88 -19.86
C LEU A 303 -11.68 -6.06 -20.23
N ALA A 304 -11.66 -7.14 -19.44
CA ALA A 304 -10.91 -8.35 -19.73
C ALA A 304 -11.36 -9.00 -21.05
N LYS A 305 -12.68 -8.94 -21.35
CA LYS A 305 -13.26 -9.44 -22.61
C LYS A 305 -12.86 -8.56 -23.82
N LYS A 306 -12.79 -7.24 -23.63
CA LYS A 306 -12.47 -6.28 -24.72
C LYS A 306 -10.96 -6.16 -25.00
N LYS A 307 -10.12 -6.28 -23.99
CA LYS A 307 -8.66 -6.09 -24.07
C LYS A 307 -7.94 -7.41 -23.75
N ASN A 308 -7.41 -7.53 -22.54
CA ASN A 308 -6.90 -8.75 -21.96
C ASN A 308 -6.97 -8.67 -20.43
N ARG A 309 -6.71 -9.80 -19.73
CA ARG A 309 -6.77 -9.89 -18.27
C ARG A 309 -5.81 -8.91 -17.58
N ASN A 310 -4.58 -8.77 -18.04
CA ASN A 310 -3.57 -7.93 -17.41
C ASN A 310 -3.95 -6.44 -17.48
N VAL A 311 -4.45 -5.98 -18.62
CA VAL A 311 -4.97 -4.61 -18.77
C VAL A 311 -6.18 -4.40 -17.84
N ALA A 312 -7.09 -5.36 -17.76
CA ALA A 312 -8.25 -5.27 -16.87
C ALA A 312 -7.83 -5.18 -15.38
N VAL A 313 -6.85 -5.97 -14.94
CA VAL A 313 -6.31 -5.92 -13.58
C VAL A 313 -5.75 -4.53 -13.26
N VAL A 314 -4.92 -3.97 -14.13
CA VAL A 314 -4.30 -2.64 -13.89
C VAL A 314 -5.35 -1.52 -13.90
N ALA A 315 -6.29 -1.56 -14.84
CA ALA A 315 -7.39 -0.59 -14.89
C ALA A 315 -8.31 -0.69 -13.65
N ALA A 316 -8.57 -1.91 -13.19
CA ALA A 316 -9.33 -2.14 -11.97
C ALA A 316 -8.58 -1.68 -10.72
N ALA A 317 -7.24 -1.87 -10.65
CA ALA A 317 -6.40 -1.34 -9.58
C ALA A 317 -6.46 0.20 -9.51
N ARG A 318 -6.40 0.90 -10.67
CA ARG A 318 -6.63 2.35 -10.75
C ARG A 318 -8.01 2.71 -10.21
N LYS A 319 -9.05 1.97 -10.59
CA LYS A 319 -10.41 2.23 -10.12
C LYS A 319 -10.57 1.98 -8.62
N LEU A 320 -9.91 0.95 -8.06
CA LEU A 320 -9.84 0.71 -6.62
C LEU A 320 -9.16 1.88 -5.88
N ALA A 321 -8.08 2.42 -6.43
CA ALA A 321 -7.40 3.58 -5.85
C ALA A 321 -8.33 4.81 -5.83
N ALA A 322 -8.94 5.17 -6.97
CA ALA A 322 -9.82 6.33 -7.05
C ALA A 322 -11.07 6.21 -6.16
N ILE A 323 -11.68 5.02 -6.11
CA ILE A 323 -12.83 4.76 -5.23
C ILE A 323 -12.39 4.79 -3.77
N GLY A 324 -11.26 4.15 -3.42
CA GLY A 324 -10.73 4.13 -2.05
C GLY A 324 -10.42 5.53 -1.53
N TRP A 325 -9.82 6.38 -2.35
CA TRP A 325 -9.62 7.80 -2.01
C TRP A 325 -10.95 8.50 -1.70
N ARG A 326 -11.95 8.37 -2.57
CA ARG A 326 -13.27 8.98 -2.38
C ARG A 326 -13.95 8.48 -1.09
N MET A 327 -13.89 7.18 -0.83
CA MET A 327 -14.46 6.57 0.37
C MET A 327 -13.85 7.15 1.65
N VAL A 328 -12.53 7.33 1.68
CA VAL A 328 -11.84 7.94 2.82
C VAL A 328 -12.16 9.42 2.93
N ALA A 329 -12.13 10.16 1.82
CA ALA A 329 -12.43 11.59 1.78
C ALA A 329 -13.86 11.92 2.23
N GLN A 330 -14.83 11.03 1.93
CA GLN A 330 -16.24 11.18 2.29
C GLN A 330 -16.63 10.43 3.58
N ASN A 331 -15.68 9.73 4.22
CA ASN A 331 -15.96 8.87 5.36
C ASN A 331 -17.08 7.85 5.07
N GLU A 332 -17.05 7.20 3.91
CA GLU A 332 -18.10 6.30 3.45
C GLU A 332 -17.55 4.91 3.11
N PRO A 333 -18.09 3.81 3.66
CA PRO A 333 -17.72 2.45 3.28
C PRO A 333 -18.18 2.12 1.85
N TYR A 334 -17.57 1.10 1.23
CA TYR A 334 -17.94 0.70 -0.13
C TYR A 334 -19.39 0.21 -0.21
N ARG A 335 -20.21 0.91 -0.99
CA ARG A 335 -21.66 0.68 -1.12
C ARG A 335 -22.02 -0.72 -1.60
N TYR A 336 -21.16 -1.38 -2.34
CA TYR A 336 -21.40 -2.68 -2.98
C TYR A 336 -20.51 -3.78 -2.42
N ALA A 337 -20.13 -3.68 -1.16
CA ALA A 337 -19.35 -4.71 -0.47
C ALA A 337 -20.22 -5.95 -0.21
N ILE A 338 -19.64 -7.12 -0.31
CA ILE A 338 -20.31 -8.38 0.05
C ILE A 338 -20.37 -8.45 1.58
N PRO A 339 -21.57 -8.42 2.21
CA PRO A 339 -21.71 -8.30 3.66
C PRO A 339 -20.89 -9.34 4.44
N LYS A 340 -20.98 -10.61 4.04
CA LYS A 340 -20.25 -11.70 4.71
C LYS A 340 -18.73 -11.58 4.62
N SER A 341 -18.22 -11.21 3.47
CA SER A 341 -16.78 -10.99 3.28
C SER A 341 -16.30 -9.81 4.13
N THR A 342 -17.07 -8.73 4.14
CA THR A 342 -16.78 -7.50 4.92
C THR A 342 -16.79 -7.80 6.42
N GLU A 343 -17.82 -8.49 6.92
CA GLU A 343 -17.89 -8.94 8.30
C GLU A 343 -16.66 -9.77 8.71
N THR A 344 -16.27 -10.73 7.85
CA THR A 344 -15.11 -11.59 8.13
C THR A 344 -13.81 -10.80 8.19
N LYS A 345 -13.60 -9.86 7.26
CA LYS A 345 -12.38 -9.03 7.21
C LYS A 345 -12.27 -8.08 8.39
N LEU A 346 -13.35 -7.38 8.74
CA LEU A 346 -13.40 -6.44 9.86
C LEU A 346 -13.27 -7.17 11.21
N ALA A 347 -13.99 -8.29 11.38
CA ALA A 347 -13.83 -9.12 12.57
C ALA A 347 -12.41 -9.68 12.70
N GLY A 348 -11.79 -10.10 11.59
CA GLY A 348 -10.40 -10.54 11.57
C GLY A 348 -9.43 -9.44 12.01
N LEU A 349 -9.62 -8.21 11.54
CA LEU A 349 -8.84 -7.05 11.98
C LEU A 349 -9.00 -6.81 13.48
N ARG A 350 -10.25 -6.78 13.98
CA ARG A 350 -10.54 -6.57 15.40
C ARG A 350 -9.91 -7.65 16.28
N VAL A 351 -10.14 -8.94 15.95
CA VAL A 351 -9.57 -10.06 16.73
C VAL A 351 -8.04 -9.99 16.73
N LYS A 352 -7.42 -9.66 15.60
CA LYS A 352 -5.98 -9.53 15.51
C LYS A 352 -5.45 -8.34 16.32
N ALA A 353 -6.18 -7.23 16.34
CA ALA A 353 -5.77 -6.02 17.06
C ALA A 353 -5.96 -6.11 18.58
N THR A 354 -7.07 -6.68 19.03
CA THR A 354 -7.52 -6.62 20.43
C THR A 354 -7.54 -7.98 21.12
N GLY A 355 -7.42 -9.08 20.40
CA GLY A 355 -7.67 -10.43 20.93
C GLY A 355 -9.15 -10.75 21.17
N GLN A 356 -10.03 -9.75 21.15
CA GLN A 356 -11.44 -9.90 21.50
C GLN A 356 -12.24 -10.54 20.36
N ARG A 357 -12.83 -11.68 20.64
CA ARG A 357 -13.83 -12.32 19.78
C ARG A 357 -15.21 -11.77 20.10
N ARG A 358 -16.15 -11.83 19.14
CA ARG A 358 -17.55 -11.56 19.46
C ARG A 358 -18.04 -12.61 20.46
N GLN A 359 -18.87 -12.19 21.41
CA GLN A 359 -19.59 -13.10 22.31
C GLN A 359 -20.37 -14.12 21.47
N GLY A 360 -20.35 -15.38 21.86
CA GLY A 360 -21.07 -16.47 21.21
C GLY A 360 -20.29 -17.22 20.12
N GLY A 361 -19.02 -16.91 19.89
CA GLY A 361 -18.16 -17.73 19.02
C GLY A 361 -17.59 -18.94 19.76
N ALA A 362 -17.69 -20.16 19.17
CA ALA A 362 -17.05 -21.33 19.72
C ALA A 362 -15.52 -21.17 19.82
N PRO A 363 -14.85 -21.70 20.85
CA PRO A 363 -13.39 -21.66 20.98
C PRO A 363 -12.69 -22.24 19.74
N LYS A 364 -11.46 -21.73 19.47
CA LYS A 364 -10.63 -22.25 18.37
C LYS A 364 -10.36 -23.74 18.60
N GLY A 365 -10.71 -24.59 17.63
CA GLY A 365 -10.53 -26.06 17.76
C GLY A 365 -11.79 -26.81 18.16
N THR A 366 -12.85 -26.16 18.65
CA THR A 366 -14.12 -26.84 18.93
C THR A 366 -14.77 -27.25 17.60
N LYS A 367 -14.87 -28.55 17.33
CA LYS A 367 -15.69 -29.06 16.23
C LYS A 367 -17.13 -28.66 16.53
N CYS A 368 -17.66 -27.70 15.80
CA CYS A 368 -19.02 -27.23 16.03
C CYS A 368 -19.99 -28.36 15.62
N MET A 369 -20.63 -28.98 16.60
CA MET A 369 -21.68 -30.00 16.38
C MET A 369 -22.81 -29.49 15.48
N ALA A 370 -23.02 -28.18 15.42
CA ALA A 370 -23.97 -27.56 14.48
C ALA A 370 -23.53 -27.69 13.00
N LYS A 371 -22.27 -28.03 12.68
CA LYS A 371 -21.85 -28.41 11.32
C LYS A 371 -22.41 -29.74 10.86
N LEU A 372 -22.77 -30.61 11.81
CA LEU A 372 -23.33 -31.95 11.54
C LEU A 372 -24.85 -31.93 11.35
N ARG A 373 -25.54 -30.84 11.70
CA ARG A 373 -27.01 -30.76 11.70
C ARG A 373 -27.63 -29.87 10.62
N GLY A 374 -27.00 -29.67 9.45
CA GLY A 374 -27.65 -29.00 8.30
C GLY A 374 -28.37 -27.69 8.64
N GLY A 375 -27.76 -26.82 9.46
CA GLY A 375 -28.40 -25.56 9.89
C GLY A 375 -28.26 -24.42 8.89
N SER A 376 -29.17 -23.48 8.89
CA SER A 376 -29.07 -22.21 8.17
C SER A 376 -28.19 -21.21 8.92
N ARG A 377 -27.61 -20.27 8.18
CA ARG A 377 -26.81 -19.17 8.69
C ARG A 377 -27.39 -17.84 8.21
N THR A 378 -27.60 -16.93 9.14
CA THR A 378 -28.03 -15.58 8.83
C THR A 378 -26.85 -14.70 8.44
N ILE A 379 -26.95 -14.01 7.32
CA ILE A 379 -26.02 -12.97 6.88
C ILE A 379 -26.70 -11.62 7.12
N LYS A 380 -26.03 -10.76 7.86
CA LYS A 380 -26.52 -9.41 8.19
C LYS A 380 -26.47 -8.51 6.96
N PRO A 381 -27.38 -7.52 6.86
CA PRO A 381 -27.29 -6.46 5.87
C PRO A 381 -25.96 -5.69 5.96
N LEU A 382 -25.49 -5.13 4.84
CA LEU A 382 -24.22 -4.42 4.81
C LEU A 382 -24.16 -3.23 5.78
N GLY A 383 -25.26 -2.46 5.90
CA GLY A 383 -25.35 -1.35 6.84
C GLY A 383 -25.18 -1.80 8.30
N GLU A 384 -25.83 -2.91 8.69
CA GLU A 384 -25.68 -3.47 10.04
C GLU A 384 -24.23 -3.94 10.31
N VAL A 385 -23.58 -4.57 9.31
CA VAL A 385 -22.17 -4.99 9.43
C VAL A 385 -21.25 -3.78 9.66
N CYS A 386 -21.48 -2.70 8.94
CA CYS A 386 -20.71 -1.46 9.09
C CYS A 386 -20.91 -0.85 10.48
N ARG A 387 -22.16 -0.69 10.92
CA ARG A 387 -22.51 -0.12 12.22
C ARG A 387 -21.90 -0.89 13.38
N LEU A 388 -21.93 -2.22 13.34
CA LEU A 388 -21.34 -3.09 14.36
C LEU A 388 -19.81 -2.97 14.51
N GLU A 389 -19.12 -2.47 13.49
CA GLU A 389 -17.68 -2.24 13.51
C GLU A 389 -17.33 -0.75 13.64
N GLY A 390 -18.33 0.10 13.97
CA GLY A 390 -18.15 1.53 14.18
C GLY A 390 -17.92 2.33 12.90
N LEU A 391 -18.45 1.84 11.77
CA LEU A 391 -18.43 2.54 10.48
C LEU A 391 -19.82 3.15 10.20
N PRO A 392 -19.88 4.25 9.43
CA PRO A 392 -21.14 4.77 8.92
C PRO A 392 -21.83 3.75 7.99
N GLU A 393 -23.11 3.88 7.81
CA GLU A 393 -23.85 3.06 6.85
C GLU A 393 -23.55 3.53 5.41
N PRO A 394 -23.45 2.60 4.45
CA PRO A 394 -23.30 2.97 3.05
C PRO A 394 -24.47 3.81 2.57
N GLN A 395 -24.19 4.92 1.90
CA GLN A 395 -25.23 5.79 1.33
C GLN A 395 -25.93 5.13 0.15
N THR A 396 -27.18 5.54 -0.07
CA THR A 396 -27.92 5.10 -1.28
C THR A 396 -27.30 5.69 -2.54
N PRO A 397 -27.14 4.87 -3.61
CA PRO A 397 -26.57 5.35 -4.86
C PRO A 397 -27.40 6.48 -5.47
N PRO A 398 -26.78 7.53 -6.02
CA PRO A 398 -27.49 8.58 -6.74
C PRO A 398 -28.18 8.04 -8.01
N PRO A 399 -29.19 8.74 -8.57
CA PRO A 399 -29.99 8.25 -9.70
C PRO A 399 -29.20 7.83 -10.93
N GLY A 400 -28.12 8.56 -11.26
CA GLY A 400 -27.24 8.24 -12.38
C GLY A 400 -26.49 6.91 -12.18
N GLU A 401 -26.01 6.67 -10.96
CA GLU A 401 -25.33 5.44 -10.59
C GLU A 401 -26.29 4.25 -10.59
N ARG A 402 -27.53 4.42 -10.11
CA ARG A 402 -28.57 3.38 -10.17
C ARG A 402 -28.87 2.92 -11.58
N ARG A 403 -28.95 3.86 -12.55
CA ARG A 403 -29.13 3.53 -13.97
C ARG A 403 -27.96 2.70 -14.52
N THR A 404 -26.74 3.06 -14.16
CA THR A 404 -25.53 2.32 -14.57
C THR A 404 -25.50 0.90 -13.97
N ILE A 405 -25.89 0.73 -12.70
CA ILE A 405 -25.99 -0.55 -12.04
C ILE A 405 -27.01 -1.46 -12.71
N ARG A 406 -28.19 -0.94 -13.05
CA ARG A 406 -29.22 -1.70 -13.78
C ARG A 406 -28.73 -2.17 -15.15
N ARG A 407 -28.10 -1.27 -15.94
CA ARG A 407 -27.49 -1.61 -17.24
C ARG A 407 -26.38 -2.65 -17.13
N ALA A 408 -25.67 -2.68 -15.99
CA ALA A 408 -24.61 -3.66 -15.72
C ALA A 408 -25.15 -5.01 -15.21
N GLY A 409 -26.47 -5.18 -15.09
CA GLY A 409 -27.07 -6.42 -14.54
C GLY A 409 -26.76 -6.67 -13.07
N CYS A 410 -26.39 -5.62 -12.30
CA CYS A 410 -26.02 -5.76 -10.89
C CYS A 410 -27.16 -5.44 -9.92
N GLY A 411 -28.40 -5.22 -10.40
CA GLY A 411 -29.54 -4.76 -9.59
C GLY A 411 -29.91 -5.73 -8.48
N GLU A 412 -30.05 -7.01 -8.77
CA GLU A 412 -30.38 -8.05 -7.80
C GLU A 412 -29.33 -8.13 -6.68
N PHE A 413 -28.05 -8.12 -7.05
CA PHE A 413 -26.96 -8.12 -6.07
C PHE A 413 -27.05 -6.91 -5.14
N VAL A 414 -27.27 -5.71 -5.68
CA VAL A 414 -27.37 -4.47 -4.88
C VAL A 414 -28.58 -4.52 -3.95
N THR A 415 -29.70 -5.10 -4.37
CA THR A 415 -30.87 -5.30 -3.50
C THR A 415 -30.57 -6.33 -2.39
N ALA A 416 -29.89 -7.41 -2.74
CA ALA A 416 -29.59 -8.50 -1.81
C ALA A 416 -28.66 -8.09 -0.67
N ILE A 417 -27.65 -7.25 -0.92
CA ILE A 417 -26.71 -6.80 0.13
C ILE A 417 -27.33 -5.90 1.18
N GLY A 418 -28.46 -5.23 0.86
CA GLY A 418 -29.24 -4.40 1.79
C GLY A 418 -30.24 -5.18 2.65
N ARG A 419 -30.39 -6.49 2.43
CA ARG A 419 -31.35 -7.34 3.14
C ARG A 419 -30.65 -8.43 3.96
N GLN A 420 -31.34 -8.85 5.03
CA GLN A 420 -30.93 -10.05 5.77
C GLN A 420 -31.13 -11.28 4.88
N GLN A 421 -30.11 -12.15 4.82
CA GLN A 421 -30.15 -13.38 4.03
C GLN A 421 -30.02 -14.60 4.93
N VAL A 422 -30.79 -15.63 4.66
CA VAL A 422 -30.66 -16.94 5.30
C VAL A 422 -30.06 -17.89 4.27
N VAL A 423 -28.88 -18.43 4.53
CA VAL A 423 -28.15 -19.30 3.61
C VAL A 423 -27.92 -20.66 4.27
N PRO A 424 -28.13 -21.76 3.58
CA PRO A 424 -27.77 -23.09 4.08
C PRO A 424 -26.29 -23.13 4.47
N ARG A 425 -25.94 -23.79 5.54
CA ARG A 425 -24.54 -24.11 5.85
C ARG A 425 -24.09 -25.21 4.90
N THR A 426 -23.25 -24.89 3.93
CA THR A 426 -22.60 -25.90 3.11
C THR A 426 -21.65 -26.71 3.99
N THR A 427 -21.93 -27.98 4.17
CA THR A 427 -20.97 -28.97 4.67
C THR A 427 -19.81 -29.02 3.70
N GLY A 428 -18.61 -28.68 4.15
CA GLY A 428 -17.41 -28.73 3.31
C GLY A 428 -17.06 -30.18 2.99
N SER A 429 -17.57 -30.67 1.90
CA SER A 429 -17.03 -31.80 1.10
C SER A 429 -17.72 -31.78 -0.25
N SER A 430 -17.24 -31.02 -1.18
CA SER A 430 -17.46 -31.33 -2.58
C SER A 430 -16.09 -31.47 -3.21
N SER A 431 -15.66 -32.72 -3.34
CA SER A 431 -14.82 -33.16 -4.42
C SER A 431 -15.35 -32.56 -5.71
N LEU A 432 -14.65 -31.57 -6.25
CA LEU A 432 -14.88 -31.11 -7.61
C LEU A 432 -14.58 -32.30 -8.55
N SER A 433 -15.63 -32.95 -9.03
CA SER A 433 -15.52 -33.83 -10.17
C SER A 433 -14.97 -33.03 -11.34
N ARG A 434 -13.78 -33.38 -11.75
CA ARG A 434 -13.18 -32.90 -12.99
C ARG A 434 -14.02 -33.44 -14.14
N ARG A 435 -14.78 -32.61 -14.81
CA ARG A 435 -15.17 -32.88 -16.20
C ARG A 435 -13.93 -32.62 -17.06
N ASN A 436 -13.33 -33.70 -17.49
CA ASN A 436 -12.36 -33.74 -18.57
C ASN A 436 -13.03 -33.20 -19.84
N GLY A 437 -12.70 -32.00 -20.23
CA GLY A 437 -12.95 -31.48 -21.56
C GLY A 437 -11.73 -31.80 -22.43
N HIS A 438 -11.88 -32.72 -23.36
CA HIS A 438 -10.93 -33.02 -24.41
C HIS A 438 -10.50 -31.74 -25.13
N VAL A 439 -9.19 -31.52 -25.16
CA VAL A 439 -8.56 -30.67 -26.16
C VAL A 439 -8.23 -31.58 -27.35
N ARG A 440 -8.83 -31.29 -28.48
CA ARG A 440 -8.34 -31.75 -29.81
C ARG A 440 -7.61 -30.55 -30.44
N ASN A 441 -6.38 -30.87 -30.87
CA ASN A 441 -5.48 -30.17 -31.83
C ASN A 441 -5.22 -28.68 -31.61
#